data_252f48fe1442e252fc9fdaafd92d4de1
#
_entry.id   252f48fe1442e252fc9fdaafd92d4de1
#
_cell.length_a   1.000
_cell.length_b   1.000
_cell.length_c   1.000
_cell.angle_alpha   90.00
_cell.angle_beta   90.00
_cell.angle_gamma   90.00
#
_symmetry.space_group_name_H-M   'P 1'
#
loop_
_entity.id
_entity.type
_entity.pdbx_description
1 polymer ?
#
loop_
_entity_poly.entity_id
_entity_poly.type
_entity_poly.pdbx_seq_one_letter_code
_entity_poly.pdbx_strand_id
1 'polypeptide(L)'
;MNKVSKEVMHVGEMASGAALTVPVYRLEGQQQGPSVYIQANMHGAEVQGNAVIFQLLELLKTIELKGSITLVPYANPVACNHKNGEYTLGRFDPITGVNWNRMYHFDAEMVAPFAHANLNQSNTEIEQAFRALMLEKISQKLNHNVYGLTTGQRIAFQLQHLAHQADIVLDLHTGPISSKHLYCPEYAKASAKYFDIPHTLLIPNSFDGALDEATFCPWWQLKQAFADLGRDFPITKADEEQGEALIIKESFTVELGSQEQIDLDIAHEDALGILSYLQYQGVINDDDYHPKKMTRYCCMLEDYKALYSPMGGMVDYLAEFGQPLAPGEPLARILRMDNYGDGDPLHYISLDHQVIPILHFASASVNQGTELYKVFSKYSIL
;
A
#
# COMPACT_ATOMS: atom_id res chain seq x y z
N MET A 1 10.21 23.26 -15.87
CA MET A 1 10.42 21.80 -15.86
C MET A 1 11.12 21.42 -14.56
N ASN A 2 10.54 20.56 -13.78
CA ASN A 2 11.17 20.03 -12.58
C ASN A 2 12.37 19.19 -12.96
N LYS A 3 13.47 19.34 -12.20
CA LYS A 3 14.66 18.51 -12.41
C LYS A 3 14.50 17.20 -11.70
N VAL A 4 14.51 16.10 -12.44
CA VAL A 4 14.56 14.75 -11.87
C VAL A 4 16.03 14.41 -11.57
N SER A 5 16.34 14.12 -10.31
CA SER A 5 17.61 13.51 -9.91
C SER A 5 17.42 12.01 -9.72
N LYS A 6 18.49 11.25 -9.96
CA LYS A 6 18.51 9.78 -9.74
C LYS A 6 19.71 9.44 -8.89
N GLU A 7 19.46 8.67 -7.85
CA GLU A 7 20.49 8.00 -7.05
C GLU A 7 20.28 6.50 -7.06
N VAL A 8 21.30 5.75 -6.67
CA VAL A 8 21.24 4.28 -6.57
C VAL A 8 21.58 3.91 -5.12
N MET A 9 20.59 3.40 -4.40
CA MET A 9 20.74 2.97 -3.03
C MET A 9 21.23 1.52 -3.00
N HIS A 10 22.34 1.25 -2.29
CA HIS A 10 22.87 -0.09 -2.07
C HIS A 10 22.13 -0.73 -0.90
N VAL A 11 21.47 -1.86 -1.14
CA VAL A 11 20.62 -2.53 -0.14
C VAL A 11 21.18 -3.89 0.32
N GLY A 12 22.23 -4.38 -0.32
CA GLY A 12 22.87 -5.64 0.04
C GLY A 12 23.74 -6.20 -1.07
N GLU A 13 24.20 -7.43 -0.88
CA GLU A 13 25.06 -8.14 -1.86
C GLU A 13 24.55 -9.57 -2.04
N MET A 14 24.72 -10.09 -3.24
CA MET A 14 24.53 -11.49 -3.57
C MET A 14 25.74 -12.32 -3.15
N ALA A 15 25.61 -13.65 -3.10
CA ALA A 15 26.73 -14.57 -2.81
C ALA A 15 27.90 -14.44 -3.80
N SER A 16 27.65 -13.94 -5.00
CA SER A 16 28.68 -13.62 -6.01
C SER A 16 29.46 -12.33 -5.73
N GLY A 17 29.06 -11.54 -4.74
CA GLY A 17 29.55 -10.17 -4.50
C GLY A 17 28.86 -9.11 -5.37
N ALA A 18 27.90 -9.49 -6.21
CA ALA A 18 27.12 -8.52 -7.00
C ALA A 18 26.23 -7.69 -6.07
N ALA A 19 26.24 -6.37 -6.26
CA ALA A 19 25.44 -5.46 -5.46
C ALA A 19 23.93 -5.61 -5.73
N LEU A 20 23.14 -5.62 -4.68
CA LEU A 20 21.70 -5.42 -4.72
C LEU A 20 21.42 -3.93 -4.57
N THR A 21 20.79 -3.34 -5.56
CA THR A 21 20.58 -1.89 -5.64
C THR A 21 19.13 -1.53 -5.93
N VAL A 22 18.71 -0.37 -5.41
CA VAL A 22 17.39 0.21 -5.61
C VAL A 22 17.55 1.61 -6.23
N PRO A 23 16.94 1.88 -7.39
CA PRO A 23 16.96 3.22 -7.98
C PRO A 23 15.96 4.12 -7.24
N VAL A 24 16.39 5.32 -6.88
CA VAL A 24 15.58 6.34 -6.21
C VAL A 24 15.58 7.59 -7.07
N TYR A 25 14.40 8.07 -7.45
CA TYR A 25 14.21 9.29 -8.20
C TYR A 25 13.63 10.37 -7.29
N ARG A 26 14.16 11.61 -7.39
CA ARG A 26 13.67 12.74 -6.60
C ARG A 26 13.33 13.91 -7.51
N LEU A 27 12.21 14.55 -7.18
CA LEU A 27 11.77 15.82 -7.75
C LEU A 27 11.60 16.82 -6.60
N GLU A 28 12.21 17.98 -6.76
CA GLU A 28 12.11 19.08 -5.79
C GLU A 28 11.28 20.20 -6.40
N GLY A 29 10.25 20.63 -5.68
CA GLY A 29 9.43 21.79 -6.01
C GLY A 29 10.17 23.10 -5.73
N GLN A 30 9.67 24.19 -6.32
CA GLN A 30 10.21 25.53 -6.09
C GLN A 30 9.61 26.20 -4.84
N GLN A 31 8.52 25.69 -4.33
CA GLN A 31 7.81 26.19 -3.15
C GLN A 31 7.84 25.12 -2.04
N GLN A 32 7.74 25.59 -0.80
CA GLN A 32 7.55 24.70 0.34
C GLN A 32 6.17 24.02 0.25
N GLY A 33 6.11 22.77 0.64
CA GLY A 33 4.90 21.96 0.64
C GLY A 33 5.16 20.57 1.21
N PRO A 34 4.15 19.68 1.20
CA PRO A 34 4.30 18.33 1.71
C PRO A 34 5.34 17.52 0.92
N SER A 35 6.03 16.65 1.62
CA SER A 35 6.94 15.66 1.04
C SER A 35 6.21 14.33 0.80
N VAL A 36 6.45 13.69 -0.35
CA VAL A 36 5.78 12.46 -0.78
C VAL A 36 6.81 11.38 -1.04
N TYR A 37 6.53 10.17 -0.60
CA TYR A 37 7.25 8.96 -0.95
C TYR A 37 6.31 7.97 -1.64
N ILE A 38 6.69 7.46 -2.81
CA ILE A 38 5.93 6.46 -3.55
C ILE A 38 6.87 5.32 -3.92
N GLN A 39 6.57 4.11 -3.50
CA GLN A 39 7.30 2.92 -3.92
C GLN A 39 6.41 1.92 -4.66
N ALA A 40 7.04 1.02 -5.39
CA ALA A 40 6.40 -0.10 -6.06
C ALA A 40 7.30 -1.34 -6.02
N ASN A 41 6.70 -2.49 -6.28
CA ASN A 41 7.39 -3.75 -6.48
C ASN A 41 8.16 -4.26 -5.26
N MET A 42 7.55 -4.11 -4.08
CA MET A 42 8.01 -4.80 -2.87
C MET A 42 7.82 -6.32 -3.02
N HIS A 43 6.72 -6.74 -3.63
CA HIS A 43 6.49 -8.11 -4.11
C HIS A 43 6.86 -8.21 -5.59
N GLY A 44 7.62 -9.23 -5.96
CA GLY A 44 8.26 -9.32 -7.28
C GLY A 44 7.32 -9.43 -8.48
N ALA A 45 6.16 -10.08 -8.31
CA ALA A 45 5.15 -10.25 -9.36
C ALA A 45 4.29 -9.01 -9.61
N GLU A 46 4.32 -8.03 -8.69
CA GLU A 46 3.44 -6.87 -8.65
C GLU A 46 4.05 -5.69 -9.41
N VAL A 47 4.06 -5.79 -10.75
CA VAL A 47 4.86 -4.91 -11.62
C VAL A 47 4.12 -3.69 -12.18
N GLN A 48 2.78 -3.60 -12.05
CA GLN A 48 2.01 -2.46 -12.58
C GLN A 48 2.43 -1.13 -11.95
N GLY A 49 2.82 -1.11 -10.68
CA GLY A 49 3.31 0.07 -9.99
C GLY A 49 4.56 0.70 -10.63
N ASN A 50 5.38 -0.10 -11.33
CA ASN A 50 6.54 0.40 -12.08
C ASN A 50 6.08 1.27 -13.26
N ALA A 51 5.02 0.84 -13.98
CA ALA A 51 4.44 1.62 -15.06
C ALA A 51 3.79 2.91 -14.56
N VAL A 52 3.11 2.87 -13.40
CA VAL A 52 2.53 4.05 -12.77
C VAL A 52 3.62 5.05 -12.36
N ILE A 53 4.73 4.59 -11.75
CA ILE A 53 5.85 5.47 -11.40
C ILE A 53 6.51 6.06 -12.67
N PHE A 54 6.60 5.30 -13.76
CA PHE A 54 7.07 5.84 -15.05
C PHE A 54 6.15 6.98 -15.54
N GLN A 55 4.83 6.79 -15.52
CA GLN A 55 3.87 7.82 -15.92
C GLN A 55 3.94 9.05 -15.01
N LEU A 56 4.04 8.85 -13.70
CA LEU A 56 4.24 9.95 -12.75
C LEU A 56 5.52 10.74 -13.04
N LEU A 57 6.65 10.06 -13.34
CA LEU A 57 7.89 10.73 -13.72
C LEU A 57 7.73 11.59 -14.97
N GLU A 58 6.99 11.12 -15.99
CA GLU A 58 6.75 11.90 -17.20
C GLU A 58 5.83 13.11 -16.95
N LEU A 59 4.72 12.93 -16.25
CA LEU A 59 3.74 13.97 -15.94
C LEU A 59 4.35 15.06 -15.02
N LEU A 60 5.02 14.66 -13.96
CA LEU A 60 5.60 15.56 -12.96
C LEU A 60 6.73 16.44 -13.48
N LYS A 61 7.31 16.17 -14.67
CA LYS A 61 8.31 17.08 -15.29
C LYS A 61 7.75 18.46 -15.58
N THR A 62 6.46 18.56 -15.87
CA THR A 62 5.82 19.82 -16.33
C THR A 62 4.89 20.43 -15.30
N ILE A 63 4.43 19.67 -14.32
CA ILE A 63 3.52 20.12 -13.26
C ILE A 63 4.27 20.95 -12.24
N GLU A 64 3.66 22.05 -11.76
CA GLU A 64 4.22 22.85 -10.67
C GLU A 64 4.13 22.10 -9.34
N LEU A 65 5.29 21.82 -8.73
CA LEU A 65 5.40 21.12 -7.45
C LEU A 65 5.57 22.06 -6.28
N LYS A 66 4.89 21.72 -5.18
CA LYS A 66 5.17 22.23 -3.82
C LYS A 66 5.74 21.07 -3.00
N GLY A 67 6.83 21.32 -2.26
CA GLY A 67 7.52 20.27 -1.51
C GLY A 67 8.37 19.35 -2.40
N SER A 68 8.35 18.06 -2.13
CA SER A 68 9.21 17.10 -2.85
C SER A 68 8.52 15.76 -3.08
N ILE A 69 8.93 15.04 -4.12
CA ILE A 69 8.44 13.67 -4.40
C ILE A 69 9.63 12.74 -4.58
N THR A 70 9.67 11.67 -3.80
CA THR A 70 10.62 10.56 -3.91
C THR A 70 9.91 9.35 -4.50
N LEU A 71 10.43 8.79 -5.59
CA LEU A 71 9.85 7.66 -6.33
C LEU A 71 10.82 6.48 -6.37
N VAL A 72 10.35 5.30 -5.96
CA VAL A 72 11.14 4.06 -5.89
C VAL A 72 10.43 2.96 -6.70
N PRO A 73 10.74 2.80 -8.00
CA PRO A 73 10.01 1.86 -8.87
C PRO A 73 10.30 0.39 -8.56
N TYR A 74 11.49 0.06 -8.05
CA TYR A 74 11.93 -1.30 -7.77
C TYR A 74 12.41 -1.41 -6.32
N ALA A 75 11.46 -1.49 -5.39
CA ALA A 75 11.76 -1.53 -3.95
C ALA A 75 12.54 -2.78 -3.54
N ASN A 76 12.30 -3.92 -4.21
CA ASN A 76 12.89 -5.21 -3.83
C ASN A 76 13.60 -5.92 -5.01
N PRO A 77 14.92 -5.74 -5.16
CA PRO A 77 15.68 -6.36 -6.24
C PRO A 77 15.80 -7.89 -6.13
N VAL A 78 15.57 -8.47 -4.95
CA VAL A 78 15.55 -9.94 -4.77
C VAL A 78 14.24 -10.50 -5.28
N ALA A 79 13.12 -9.93 -4.86
CA ALA A 79 11.79 -10.41 -5.21
C ALA A 79 11.52 -10.35 -6.71
N CYS A 80 11.90 -9.25 -7.39
CA CYS A 80 11.72 -9.09 -8.84
C CYS A 80 12.43 -10.16 -9.67
N ASN A 81 13.51 -10.73 -9.15
CA ASN A 81 14.34 -11.72 -9.83
C ASN A 81 14.07 -13.16 -9.40
N HIS A 82 13.13 -13.37 -8.47
CA HIS A 82 12.77 -14.70 -7.97
C HIS A 82 11.78 -15.38 -8.93
N LYS A 83 12.30 -16.04 -9.96
CA LYS A 83 11.53 -16.75 -10.98
C LYS A 83 11.44 -18.24 -10.69
N ASN A 84 10.28 -18.85 -11.00
CA ASN A 84 10.09 -20.29 -11.03
C ASN A 84 9.27 -20.66 -12.26
N GLY A 85 9.94 -21.28 -13.27
CA GLY A 85 9.34 -21.46 -14.57
C GLY A 85 8.93 -20.13 -15.19
N GLU A 86 7.68 -20.01 -15.53
CA GLU A 86 7.10 -18.83 -16.19
C GLU A 86 6.59 -17.76 -15.21
N TYR A 87 6.68 -18.00 -13.88
CA TYR A 87 6.09 -17.15 -12.86
C TYR A 87 7.13 -16.45 -11.99
N THR A 88 6.76 -15.29 -11.45
CA THR A 88 7.53 -14.60 -10.41
C THR A 88 6.98 -14.96 -9.03
N LEU A 89 7.81 -15.58 -8.18
CA LEU A 89 7.40 -16.02 -6.83
C LEU A 89 7.69 -14.99 -5.72
N GLY A 90 8.08 -13.80 -6.02
CA GLY A 90 8.67 -12.83 -5.11
C GLY A 90 7.72 -12.21 -4.07
N ARG A 91 6.75 -12.91 -3.50
CA ARG A 91 5.91 -12.43 -2.40
C ARG A 91 6.54 -12.63 -1.03
N PHE A 92 7.25 -13.73 -0.86
CA PHE A 92 7.91 -14.11 0.39
C PHE A 92 9.43 -14.15 0.18
N ASP A 93 10.18 -13.81 1.22
CA ASP A 93 11.62 -14.05 1.27
C ASP A 93 11.88 -15.56 1.19
N PRO A 94 12.58 -16.06 0.16
CA PRO A 94 12.81 -17.48 -0.01
C PRO A 94 13.69 -18.11 1.09
N ILE A 95 14.40 -17.30 1.87
CA ILE A 95 15.30 -17.75 2.93
C ILE A 95 14.55 -17.89 4.26
N THR A 96 13.75 -16.88 4.61
CA THR A 96 13.06 -16.81 5.89
C THR A 96 11.59 -17.23 5.84
N GLY A 97 10.98 -17.24 4.66
CA GLY A 97 9.56 -17.47 4.46
C GLY A 97 8.66 -16.31 4.91
N VAL A 98 9.24 -15.18 5.32
CA VAL A 98 8.50 -14.00 5.76
C VAL A 98 8.03 -13.20 4.55
N ASN A 99 6.80 -12.70 4.58
CA ASN A 99 6.30 -11.77 3.57
C ASN A 99 7.15 -10.49 3.59
N TRP A 100 7.62 -10.04 2.41
CA TRP A 100 8.48 -8.87 2.28
C TRP A 100 7.82 -7.60 2.86
N ASN A 101 6.50 -7.43 2.70
CA ASN A 101 5.72 -6.32 3.26
C ASN A 101 5.24 -6.60 4.71
N ARG A 102 6.01 -7.36 5.50
CA ARG A 102 5.83 -7.60 6.95
C ARG A 102 7.15 -7.51 7.70
N MET A 103 8.13 -6.79 7.14
CA MET A 103 9.47 -6.68 7.72
C MET A 103 9.78 -5.26 8.22
N TYR A 104 8.83 -4.33 8.14
CA TYR A 104 8.96 -2.98 8.64
C TYR A 104 8.87 -2.94 10.16
N HIS A 105 9.27 -1.82 10.76
CA HIS A 105 9.40 -1.73 12.22
C HIS A 105 8.74 -0.47 12.77
N PHE A 106 8.07 -0.64 13.90
CA PHE A 106 7.60 0.45 14.73
C PHE A 106 7.77 0.10 16.21
N ASP A 107 8.31 1.06 16.98
CA ASP A 107 8.51 0.97 18.44
C ASP A 107 7.45 1.85 19.14
N ALA A 108 6.32 1.24 19.48
CA ALA A 108 5.22 1.96 20.13
C ALA A 108 5.57 2.51 21.52
N GLU A 109 6.54 1.90 22.21
CA GLU A 109 6.94 2.32 23.57
C GLU A 109 7.60 3.71 23.58
N MET A 110 8.08 4.21 22.44
CA MET A 110 8.69 5.54 22.36
C MET A 110 7.65 6.68 22.37
N VAL A 111 6.37 6.42 22.03
CA VAL A 111 5.39 7.46 21.73
C VAL A 111 4.95 8.22 22.97
N ALA A 112 4.47 7.53 24.00
CA ALA A 112 3.96 8.19 25.21
C ALA A 112 5.04 8.99 25.96
N PRO A 113 6.29 8.49 26.18
CA PRO A 113 7.37 9.30 26.75
C PRO A 113 7.69 10.54 25.91
N PHE A 114 7.67 10.41 24.57
CA PHE A 114 7.90 11.54 23.68
C PHE A 114 6.80 12.60 23.82
N ALA A 115 5.52 12.21 23.81
CA ALA A 115 4.40 13.14 23.97
C ALA A 115 4.48 13.92 25.29
N HIS A 116 4.76 13.23 26.40
CA HIS A 116 4.97 13.89 27.70
C HIS A 116 6.10 14.93 27.69
N ALA A 117 7.23 14.57 27.08
CA ALA A 117 8.41 15.44 27.06
C ALA A 117 8.21 16.70 26.17
N ASN A 118 7.31 16.64 25.19
CA ASN A 118 7.13 17.66 24.16
C ASN A 118 5.76 18.37 24.24
N LEU A 119 5.01 18.20 25.34
CA LEU A 119 3.63 18.68 25.48
C LEU A 119 3.46 20.19 25.20
N ASN A 120 4.44 20.98 25.52
CA ASN A 120 4.38 22.45 25.43
C ASN A 120 5.07 23.03 24.17
N GLN A 121 5.57 22.18 23.27
CA GLN A 121 6.19 22.61 22.01
C GLN A 121 5.11 22.93 20.95
N SER A 122 5.45 23.70 19.93
CA SER A 122 4.58 23.92 18.77
C SER A 122 4.41 22.63 17.95
N ASN A 123 3.33 22.54 17.16
CA ASN A 123 3.08 21.39 16.31
C ASN A 123 4.23 21.14 15.33
N THR A 124 4.84 22.18 14.78
CA THR A 124 6.01 22.08 13.88
C THR A 124 7.24 21.51 14.60
N GLU A 125 7.52 21.96 15.82
CA GLU A 125 8.65 21.43 16.61
C GLU A 125 8.44 19.97 16.99
N ILE A 126 7.21 19.59 17.37
CA ILE A 126 6.82 18.22 17.65
C ILE A 126 7.01 17.35 16.42
N GLU A 127 6.50 17.78 15.28
CA GLU A 127 6.62 17.06 14.01
C GLU A 127 8.10 16.79 13.67
N GLN A 128 8.93 17.81 13.69
CA GLN A 128 10.36 17.70 13.38
C GLN A 128 11.09 16.77 14.37
N ALA A 129 10.83 16.94 15.66
CA ALA A 129 11.48 16.14 16.71
C ALA A 129 11.03 14.66 16.65
N PHE A 130 9.75 14.38 16.41
CA PHE A 130 9.23 13.01 16.30
C PHE A 130 9.72 12.31 15.03
N ARG A 131 9.76 13.01 13.90
CA ARG A 131 10.37 12.51 12.67
C ARG A 131 11.84 12.15 12.90
N ALA A 132 12.60 13.05 13.54
CA ALA A 132 14.01 12.80 13.85
C ALA A 132 14.19 11.55 14.75
N LEU A 133 13.32 11.37 15.74
CA LEU A 133 13.33 10.18 16.60
C LEU A 133 13.05 8.90 15.81
N MET A 134 12.07 8.89 14.92
CA MET A 134 11.77 7.72 14.06
C MET A 134 12.95 7.37 13.16
N LEU A 135 13.55 8.37 12.51
CA LEU A 135 14.74 8.20 11.65
C LEU A 135 15.94 7.66 12.46
N GLU A 136 16.15 8.17 13.67
CA GLU A 136 17.20 7.65 14.57
C GLU A 136 16.96 6.19 14.93
N LYS A 137 15.74 5.80 15.30
CA LYS A 137 15.39 4.41 15.65
C LYS A 137 15.65 3.45 14.49
N ILE A 138 15.26 3.80 13.28
CA ILE A 138 15.56 2.97 12.09
C ILE A 138 17.05 2.94 11.78
N SER A 139 17.76 4.07 11.90
CA SER A 139 19.21 4.12 11.71
C SER A 139 19.95 3.25 12.74
N GLN A 140 19.49 3.21 13.99
CA GLN A 140 20.03 2.31 15.02
C GLN A 140 19.83 0.84 14.64
N LYS A 141 18.64 0.46 14.14
CA LYS A 141 18.38 -0.91 13.63
C LYS A 141 19.31 -1.28 12.48
N LEU A 142 19.54 -0.36 11.54
CA LEU A 142 20.42 -0.59 10.38
C LEU A 142 21.91 -0.74 10.77
N ASN A 143 22.39 0.07 11.69
CA ASN A 143 23.83 0.25 11.91
C ASN A 143 24.36 -0.42 13.20
N HIS A 144 23.51 -0.67 14.20
CA HIS A 144 23.94 -1.14 15.51
C HIS A 144 23.42 -2.53 15.88
N ASN A 145 22.99 -3.33 14.89
CA ASN A 145 22.57 -4.71 15.15
C ASN A 145 23.81 -5.64 15.19
N VAL A 146 24.21 -6.04 16.39
CA VAL A 146 25.38 -6.91 16.62
C VAL A 146 25.25 -8.29 15.95
N TYR A 147 24.01 -8.76 15.77
CA TYR A 147 23.73 -10.05 15.13
C TYR A 147 23.50 -9.94 13.61
N GLY A 148 23.60 -8.73 13.05
CA GLY A 148 23.31 -8.45 11.65
C GLY A 148 21.80 -8.39 11.35
N LEU A 149 21.50 -8.22 10.07
CA LEU A 149 20.13 -8.16 9.53
C LEU A 149 19.97 -9.17 8.42
N THR A 150 18.79 -9.77 8.29
CA THR A 150 18.42 -10.48 7.05
C THR A 150 18.41 -9.52 5.87
N THR A 151 18.53 -10.05 4.65
CA THR A 151 18.44 -9.22 3.43
C THR A 151 17.12 -8.44 3.40
N GLY A 152 16.02 -9.11 3.75
CA GLY A 152 14.70 -8.48 3.80
C GLY A 152 14.59 -7.35 4.81
N GLN A 153 15.08 -7.55 6.04
CA GLN A 153 15.10 -6.48 7.04
C GLN A 153 15.95 -5.29 6.60
N ARG A 154 17.10 -5.55 5.96
CA ARG A 154 17.96 -4.47 5.44
C ARG A 154 17.26 -3.65 4.36
N ILE A 155 16.60 -4.31 3.41
CA ILE A 155 15.80 -3.66 2.35
C ILE A 155 14.68 -2.86 3.00
N ALA A 156 13.86 -3.49 3.86
CA ALA A 156 12.71 -2.84 4.49
C ALA A 156 13.11 -1.61 5.32
N PHE A 157 14.16 -1.71 6.15
CA PHE A 157 14.58 -0.58 6.99
C PHE A 157 15.19 0.57 6.20
N GLN A 158 15.88 0.31 5.09
CA GLN A 158 16.38 1.38 4.21
C GLN A 158 15.23 2.10 3.48
N LEU A 159 14.23 1.36 2.99
CA LEU A 159 13.04 1.94 2.38
C LEU A 159 12.22 2.73 3.42
N GLN A 160 12.03 2.17 4.61
CA GLN A 160 11.34 2.84 5.71
C GLN A 160 12.04 4.12 6.15
N HIS A 161 13.38 4.14 6.17
CA HIS A 161 14.15 5.34 6.45
C HIS A 161 13.88 6.46 5.41
N LEU A 162 13.72 6.12 4.13
CA LEU A 162 13.29 7.07 3.10
C LEU A 162 11.84 7.50 3.31
N ALA A 163 10.94 6.56 3.58
CA ALA A 163 9.52 6.81 3.77
C ALA A 163 9.24 7.71 4.99
N HIS A 164 9.99 7.56 6.09
CA HIS A 164 9.86 8.44 7.26
C HIS A 164 10.27 9.90 7.02
N GLN A 165 10.98 10.20 5.92
CA GLN A 165 11.27 11.57 5.52
C GLN A 165 10.05 12.26 4.86
N ALA A 166 9.04 11.48 4.46
CA ALA A 166 7.85 11.98 3.78
C ALA A 166 6.69 12.26 4.75
N ASP A 167 5.78 13.10 4.30
CA ASP A 167 4.51 13.40 4.93
C ASP A 167 3.40 12.45 4.43
N ILE A 168 3.51 12.07 3.16
CA ILE A 168 2.58 11.19 2.47
C ILE A 168 3.36 9.99 1.93
N VAL A 169 2.83 8.78 2.16
CA VAL A 169 3.45 7.54 1.68
C VAL A 169 2.43 6.74 0.87
N LEU A 170 2.80 6.35 -0.34
CA LEU A 170 2.02 5.45 -1.18
C LEU A 170 2.84 4.19 -1.50
N ASP A 171 2.33 3.03 -1.11
CA ASP A 171 2.90 1.72 -1.43
C ASP A 171 2.08 1.06 -2.53
N LEU A 172 2.64 0.99 -3.74
CA LEU A 172 1.94 0.51 -4.92
C LEU A 172 2.08 -1.01 -5.05
N HIS A 173 0.95 -1.70 -4.98
CA HIS A 173 0.82 -3.14 -5.02
C HIS A 173 -0.15 -3.62 -6.10
N THR A 174 -0.30 -4.94 -6.23
CA THR A 174 -1.38 -5.61 -6.95
C THR A 174 -1.77 -6.91 -6.25
N GLY A 175 -3.04 -7.31 -6.36
CA GLY A 175 -3.48 -8.63 -5.92
C GLY A 175 -3.14 -9.75 -6.92
N PRO A 176 -3.45 -11.03 -6.60
CA PRO A 176 -3.21 -12.15 -7.54
C PRO A 176 -3.97 -11.97 -8.85
N ILE A 177 -5.29 -12.01 -8.82
CA ILE A 177 -6.21 -11.54 -9.87
C ILE A 177 -7.23 -10.66 -9.16
N SER A 178 -7.27 -9.37 -9.45
CA SER A 178 -7.91 -8.41 -8.54
C SER A 178 -8.50 -7.19 -9.27
N SER A 179 -9.55 -6.63 -8.68
CA SER A 179 -9.96 -5.25 -8.94
C SER A 179 -8.99 -4.27 -8.26
N LYS A 180 -9.02 -3.02 -8.70
CA LYS A 180 -8.32 -1.93 -8.01
C LYS A 180 -8.99 -1.64 -6.67
N HIS A 181 -8.18 -1.54 -5.61
CA HIS A 181 -8.67 -1.18 -4.28
C HIS A 181 -7.59 -0.46 -3.46
N LEU A 182 -8.02 0.26 -2.43
CA LEU A 182 -7.18 1.07 -1.56
C LEU A 182 -7.26 0.55 -0.14
N TYR A 183 -6.12 0.21 0.47
CA TYR A 183 -6.03 0.09 1.93
C TYR A 183 -5.85 1.48 2.50
N CYS A 184 -6.79 1.90 3.34
CA CYS A 184 -6.88 3.24 3.88
C CYS A 184 -7.02 3.16 5.41
N PRO A 185 -6.15 3.78 6.19
CA PRO A 185 -6.32 3.85 7.63
C PRO A 185 -7.62 4.61 7.96
N GLU A 186 -8.35 4.15 8.97
CA GLU A 186 -9.68 4.68 9.32
C GLU A 186 -9.69 6.22 9.46
N TYR A 187 -8.64 6.79 10.05
CA TYR A 187 -8.56 8.24 10.27
C TYR A 187 -8.43 9.05 8.96
N ALA A 188 -7.91 8.45 7.88
CA ALA A 188 -7.72 9.10 6.59
C ALA A 188 -8.85 8.83 5.58
N LYS A 189 -9.98 8.23 6.02
CA LYS A 189 -11.13 7.87 5.17
C LYS A 189 -11.58 9.00 4.24
N ALA A 190 -11.56 10.25 4.72
CA ALA A 190 -11.98 11.42 3.94
C ALA A 190 -11.12 11.67 2.68
N SER A 191 -9.86 11.21 2.69
CA SER A 191 -8.90 11.36 1.59
C SER A 191 -9.10 10.31 0.49
N ALA A 192 -9.68 9.15 0.80
CA ALA A 192 -9.84 8.03 -0.13
C ALA A 192 -10.64 8.39 -1.40
N LYS A 193 -11.60 9.31 -1.30
CA LYS A 193 -12.44 9.75 -2.43
C LYS A 193 -11.67 10.51 -3.52
N TYR A 194 -10.46 10.98 -3.22
CA TYR A 194 -9.62 11.72 -4.18
C TYR A 194 -8.75 10.80 -5.04
N PHE A 195 -8.64 9.51 -4.69
CA PHE A 195 -8.10 8.49 -5.59
C PHE A 195 -9.18 8.04 -6.58
N ASP A 196 -8.78 7.74 -7.82
CA ASP A 196 -9.68 7.15 -8.82
C ASP A 196 -9.81 5.63 -8.65
N ILE A 197 -10.05 5.20 -7.41
CA ILE A 197 -10.17 3.80 -7.01
C ILE A 197 -11.59 3.53 -6.50
N PRO A 198 -12.28 2.49 -7.05
CA PRO A 198 -13.68 2.24 -6.72
C PRO A 198 -13.89 1.56 -5.36
N HIS A 199 -12.88 0.89 -4.81
CA HIS A 199 -13.02 0.09 -3.60
C HIS A 199 -12.04 0.55 -2.52
N THR A 200 -12.53 0.87 -1.35
CA THR A 200 -11.72 1.27 -0.19
C THR A 200 -11.90 0.26 0.93
N LEU A 201 -10.80 -0.34 1.36
CA LEU A 201 -10.72 -1.17 2.55
C LEU A 201 -10.20 -0.32 3.71
N LEU A 202 -11.06 -0.06 4.68
CA LEU A 202 -10.66 0.65 5.90
C LEU A 202 -9.94 -0.31 6.84
N ILE A 203 -8.69 0.01 7.13
CA ILE A 203 -7.84 -0.76 8.03
C ILE A 203 -7.74 -0.06 9.40
N PRO A 204 -7.64 -0.83 10.50
CA PRO A 204 -7.42 -0.26 11.82
C PRO A 204 -6.15 0.59 11.86
N ASN A 205 -6.15 1.64 12.69
CA ASN A 205 -4.99 2.49 12.89
C ASN A 205 -3.93 1.81 13.78
N SER A 206 -3.56 0.56 13.44
CA SER A 206 -2.65 -0.31 14.20
C SER A 206 -1.57 -0.89 13.30
N PHE A 207 -0.43 -1.30 13.89
CA PHE A 207 0.72 -1.82 13.16
C PHE A 207 0.73 -3.35 13.15
N ASP A 208 0.86 -3.95 11.96
CA ASP A 208 1.01 -5.39 11.71
C ASP A 208 2.19 -5.70 10.75
N GLY A 209 3.10 -4.74 10.55
CA GLY A 209 4.36 -4.94 9.86
C GLY A 209 4.45 -4.44 8.43
N ALA A 210 3.40 -3.86 7.84
CA ALA A 210 3.41 -3.27 6.50
C ALA A 210 4.02 -1.86 6.48
N LEU A 211 4.42 -1.36 5.30
CA LEU A 211 5.03 -0.04 5.16
C LEU A 211 4.07 1.09 5.50
N ASP A 212 2.85 1.04 4.96
CA ASP A 212 1.82 2.04 5.22
C ASP A 212 1.55 2.14 6.72
N GLU A 213 1.38 1.01 7.40
CA GLU A 213 1.21 0.93 8.85
C GLU A 213 2.44 1.48 9.61
N ALA A 214 3.65 1.11 9.19
CA ALA A 214 4.90 1.61 9.81
C ALA A 214 5.06 3.12 9.68
N THR A 215 4.41 3.75 8.71
CA THR A 215 4.52 5.18 8.44
C THR A 215 3.33 6.00 8.95
N PHE A 216 2.11 5.45 9.04
CA PHE A 216 0.98 6.18 9.62
C PHE A 216 0.77 5.89 11.12
N CYS A 217 0.96 4.66 11.59
CA CYS A 217 0.68 4.30 12.99
C CYS A 217 1.45 5.14 14.02
N PRO A 218 2.75 5.48 13.82
CA PRO A 218 3.47 6.33 14.75
C PRO A 218 2.79 7.68 14.97
N TRP A 219 2.34 8.32 13.90
CA TRP A 219 1.68 9.63 13.95
C TRP A 219 0.27 9.55 14.56
N TRP A 220 -0.48 8.50 14.22
CA TRP A 220 -1.77 8.25 14.84
C TRP A 220 -1.64 8.03 16.35
N GLN A 221 -0.70 7.21 16.78
CA GLN A 221 -0.47 6.98 18.21
C GLN A 221 0.04 8.25 18.90
N LEU A 222 0.85 9.07 18.26
CA LEU A 222 1.26 10.36 18.78
C LEU A 222 0.07 11.29 18.98
N LYS A 223 -0.85 11.37 18.01
CA LYS A 223 -2.11 12.11 18.14
C LYS A 223 -2.92 11.64 19.35
N GLN A 224 -3.06 10.32 19.52
CA GLN A 224 -3.78 9.75 20.68
C GLN A 224 -3.07 10.09 22.01
N ALA A 225 -1.75 9.95 22.05
CA ALA A 225 -0.98 10.26 23.26
C ALA A 225 -1.11 11.74 23.67
N PHE A 226 -1.15 12.68 22.71
CA PHE A 226 -1.43 14.08 23.01
C PHE A 226 -2.89 14.31 23.44
N ALA A 227 -3.86 13.64 22.81
CA ALA A 227 -5.25 13.73 23.22
C ALA A 227 -5.46 13.27 24.67
N ASP A 228 -4.80 12.18 25.11
CA ASP A 228 -4.81 11.72 26.49
C ASP A 228 -4.20 12.74 27.47
N LEU A 229 -3.35 13.64 26.99
CA LEU A 229 -2.77 14.74 27.74
C LEU A 229 -3.57 16.04 27.63
N GLY A 230 -4.75 16.02 26.98
CA GLY A 230 -5.63 17.15 26.80
C GLY A 230 -5.19 18.13 25.71
N ARG A 231 -4.35 17.69 24.77
CA ARG A 231 -3.88 18.49 23.64
C ARG A 231 -4.33 17.87 22.32
N ASP A 232 -4.84 18.71 21.41
CA ASP A 232 -5.08 18.29 20.03
C ASP A 232 -3.78 18.34 19.20
N PHE A 233 -3.61 17.36 18.27
CA PHE A 233 -2.48 17.29 17.37
C PHE A 233 -3.00 16.88 15.98
N PRO A 234 -3.15 17.83 15.04
CA PRO A 234 -3.69 17.55 13.72
C PRO A 234 -2.70 16.73 12.88
N ILE A 235 -3.20 15.71 12.17
CA ILE A 235 -2.40 14.86 11.27
C ILE A 235 -3.04 14.66 9.89
N THR A 236 -4.24 15.20 9.67
CA THR A 236 -4.94 15.14 8.39
C THR A 236 -5.51 16.50 8.01
N LYS A 237 -5.81 16.67 6.73
CA LYS A 237 -6.50 17.87 6.25
C LYS A 237 -7.91 18.03 6.82
N ALA A 238 -8.51 16.95 7.26
CA ALA A 238 -9.81 16.99 7.94
C ALA A 238 -9.72 17.54 9.37
N ASP A 239 -8.53 17.56 9.97
CA ASP A 239 -8.26 18.14 11.29
C ASP A 239 -7.91 19.63 11.23
N GLU A 240 -7.96 20.26 10.05
CA GLU A 240 -7.51 21.65 9.85
C GLU A 240 -8.37 22.64 10.66
N GLU A 241 -7.77 23.25 11.67
CA GLU A 241 -8.34 24.37 12.44
C GLU A 241 -7.73 25.69 12.00
N GLN A 242 -8.50 26.78 12.08
CA GLN A 242 -8.03 28.11 11.68
C GLN A 242 -6.87 28.58 12.55
N GLY A 243 -5.70 28.73 11.92
CA GLY A 243 -4.53 29.39 12.52
C GLY A 243 -3.39 28.50 12.98
N GLU A 244 -3.50 27.18 12.89
CA GLU A 244 -2.40 26.24 13.15
C GLU A 244 -1.77 25.72 11.87
N ALA A 245 -0.47 25.37 11.92
CA ALA A 245 0.21 24.74 10.80
C ALA A 245 -0.37 23.35 10.56
N LEU A 246 -0.92 23.12 9.37
CA LEU A 246 -1.45 21.83 8.96
C LEU A 246 -0.30 20.82 8.84
N ILE A 247 -0.44 19.71 9.57
CA ILE A 247 0.45 18.57 9.49
C ILE A 247 -0.32 17.46 8.77
N ILE A 248 0.21 16.99 7.63
CA ILE A 248 -0.38 15.87 6.88
C ILE A 248 0.50 14.66 7.15
N LYS A 249 -0.10 13.56 7.62
CA LYS A 249 0.57 12.26 7.83
C LYS A 249 -0.37 11.16 7.39
N GLU A 250 -0.37 10.89 6.09
CA GLU A 250 -1.23 9.89 5.50
C GLU A 250 -0.41 8.85 4.73
N SER A 251 -0.79 7.60 4.87
CA SER A 251 -0.14 6.50 4.16
C SER A 251 -1.16 5.47 3.70
N PHE A 252 -0.98 4.97 2.48
CA PHE A 252 -1.92 4.06 1.84
C PHE A 252 -1.17 2.95 1.09
N THR A 253 -1.74 1.74 1.11
CA THR A 253 -1.40 0.72 0.12
C THR A 253 -2.40 0.81 -1.04
N VAL A 254 -1.90 0.97 -2.26
CA VAL A 254 -2.67 1.19 -3.48
C VAL A 254 -2.58 -0.05 -4.36
N GLU A 255 -3.65 -0.82 -4.43
CA GLU A 255 -3.75 -2.05 -5.22
C GLU A 255 -4.23 -1.75 -6.65
N LEU A 256 -3.36 -1.90 -7.63
CA LEU A 256 -3.50 -1.44 -9.01
C LEU A 256 -4.05 -2.51 -9.98
N GLY A 257 -4.67 -3.57 -9.44
CA GLY A 257 -5.19 -4.68 -10.23
C GLY A 257 -4.42 -5.98 -10.03
N SER A 258 -4.13 -6.71 -11.12
CA SER A 258 -3.57 -8.07 -11.06
C SER A 258 -2.05 -8.08 -11.22
N GLN A 259 -1.38 -9.00 -10.51
CA GLN A 259 0.05 -9.29 -10.67
C GLN A 259 0.39 -9.91 -12.02
N GLU A 260 1.69 -10.01 -12.36
CA GLU A 260 2.27 -10.56 -13.61
C GLU A 260 1.81 -9.82 -14.89
N GLN A 261 1.21 -8.65 -14.75
CA GLN A 261 0.71 -7.85 -15.86
C GLN A 261 1.22 -6.43 -15.79
N ILE A 262 1.42 -5.81 -16.95
CA ILE A 262 1.75 -4.40 -17.10
C ILE A 262 0.94 -3.83 -18.26
N ASP A 263 0.31 -2.67 -18.02
CA ASP A 263 -0.42 -1.91 -19.03
C ASP A 263 -0.10 -0.42 -18.84
N LEU A 264 0.52 0.18 -19.86
CA LEU A 264 0.98 1.57 -19.79
C LEU A 264 -0.16 2.59 -19.92
N ASP A 265 -1.25 2.24 -20.61
CA ASP A 265 -2.40 3.12 -20.77
C ASP A 265 -3.22 3.15 -19.46
N ILE A 266 -3.44 1.99 -18.86
CA ILE A 266 -4.04 1.88 -17.53
C ILE A 266 -3.16 2.56 -16.47
N ALA A 267 -1.85 2.43 -16.55
CA ALA A 267 -0.91 3.09 -15.63
C ALA A 267 -0.97 4.62 -15.74
N HIS A 268 -1.23 5.16 -16.94
CA HIS A 268 -1.46 6.59 -17.12
C HIS A 268 -2.72 7.06 -16.36
N GLU A 269 -3.82 6.33 -16.49
CA GLU A 269 -5.06 6.61 -15.75
C GLU A 269 -4.85 6.52 -14.22
N ASP A 270 -4.10 5.53 -13.75
CA ASP A 270 -3.76 5.37 -12.34
C ASP A 270 -2.90 6.53 -11.82
N ALA A 271 -1.94 6.98 -12.63
CA ALA A 271 -1.11 8.15 -12.31
C ALA A 271 -1.95 9.43 -12.18
N LEU A 272 -2.95 9.63 -13.06
CA LEU A 272 -3.87 10.76 -12.95
C LEU A 272 -4.70 10.69 -11.65
N GLY A 273 -5.14 9.50 -11.24
CA GLY A 273 -5.82 9.31 -9.95
C GLY A 273 -4.94 9.64 -8.75
N ILE A 274 -3.67 9.27 -8.79
CA ILE A 274 -2.70 9.65 -7.76
C ILE A 274 -2.47 11.18 -7.77
N LEU A 275 -2.35 11.81 -8.94
CA LEU A 275 -2.20 13.27 -9.05
C LEU A 275 -3.41 14.01 -8.49
N SER A 276 -4.63 13.49 -8.69
CA SER A 276 -5.84 14.04 -8.07
C SER A 276 -5.75 14.08 -6.53
N TYR A 277 -5.26 12.99 -5.92
CA TYR A 277 -5.01 12.95 -4.48
C TYR A 277 -3.90 13.93 -4.07
N LEU A 278 -2.79 13.98 -4.81
CA LEU A 278 -1.68 14.89 -4.52
C LEU A 278 -2.09 16.36 -4.66
N GLN A 279 -2.97 16.70 -5.62
CA GLN A 279 -3.57 18.02 -5.73
C GLN A 279 -4.42 18.36 -4.51
N TYR A 280 -5.28 17.44 -4.08
CA TYR A 280 -6.07 17.63 -2.85
C TYR A 280 -5.17 17.90 -1.65
N GLN A 281 -4.05 17.22 -1.53
CA GLN A 281 -3.08 17.45 -0.46
C GLN A 281 -2.21 18.71 -0.62
N GLY A 282 -2.31 19.38 -1.76
CA GLY A 282 -1.56 20.62 -2.02
C GLY A 282 -0.08 20.40 -2.37
N VAL A 283 0.26 19.17 -2.83
CA VAL A 283 1.61 18.82 -3.32
C VAL A 283 1.86 19.39 -4.72
N ILE A 284 0.82 19.46 -5.53
CA ILE A 284 0.87 20.06 -6.87
C ILE A 284 -0.07 21.26 -6.94
N ASN A 285 0.33 22.26 -7.74
CA ASN A 285 -0.43 23.48 -7.94
C ASN A 285 -1.01 23.49 -9.36
N ASP A 286 -1.98 22.61 -9.60
CA ASP A 286 -2.61 22.45 -10.90
C ASP A 286 -4.09 22.09 -10.68
N ASP A 287 -5.01 22.90 -11.20
CA ASP A 287 -6.45 22.70 -11.01
C ASP A 287 -7.04 21.67 -11.98
N ASP A 288 -6.21 20.98 -12.76
CA ASP A 288 -6.68 20.06 -13.80
C ASP A 288 -6.93 18.62 -13.31
N TYR A 289 -6.48 18.27 -12.10
CA TYR A 289 -6.58 16.91 -11.57
C TYR A 289 -7.72 16.77 -10.56
N HIS A 290 -8.85 16.24 -11.02
CA HIS A 290 -10.02 16.01 -10.19
C HIS A 290 -10.42 14.54 -10.17
N PRO A 291 -10.94 14.03 -9.03
CA PRO A 291 -11.38 12.63 -8.97
C PRO A 291 -12.55 12.39 -9.93
N LYS A 292 -12.47 11.27 -10.65
CA LYS A 292 -13.54 10.82 -11.55
C LYS A 292 -14.86 10.61 -10.79
N LYS A 293 -15.99 10.93 -11.42
CA LYS A 293 -17.30 10.60 -10.87
C LYS A 293 -17.54 9.10 -11.03
N MET A 294 -17.57 8.39 -9.92
CA MET A 294 -17.83 6.95 -9.84
C MET A 294 -18.49 6.60 -8.51
N THR A 295 -19.19 5.48 -8.47
CA THR A 295 -19.59 4.88 -7.18
C THR A 295 -18.37 4.30 -6.51
N ARG A 296 -18.11 4.70 -5.26
CA ARG A 296 -17.02 4.16 -4.44
C ARG A 296 -17.61 3.35 -3.29
N TYR A 297 -17.16 2.14 -3.14
CA TYR A 297 -17.56 1.25 -2.05
C TYR A 297 -16.49 1.23 -0.97
N CYS A 298 -16.95 1.17 0.28
CA CYS A 298 -16.10 1.17 1.46
C CYS A 298 -16.46 0.00 2.37
N CYS A 299 -15.46 -0.76 2.81
CA CYS A 299 -15.59 -1.93 3.65
C CYS A 299 -14.61 -1.84 4.84
N MET A 300 -15.01 -2.27 6.03
CA MET A 300 -14.10 -2.43 7.17
C MET A 300 -13.27 -3.71 7.00
N LEU A 301 -12.05 -3.73 7.52
CA LEU A 301 -11.17 -4.91 7.43
C LEU A 301 -11.83 -6.18 7.99
N GLU A 302 -12.61 -6.06 9.07
CA GLU A 302 -13.34 -7.19 9.66
C GLU A 302 -14.43 -7.78 8.76
N ASP A 303 -14.92 -7.02 7.76
CA ASP A 303 -15.92 -7.45 6.77
C ASP A 303 -15.30 -7.80 5.40
N TYR A 304 -13.97 -7.72 5.27
CA TYR A 304 -13.20 -8.23 4.13
C TYR A 304 -12.91 -9.71 4.35
N LYS A 305 -13.76 -10.58 3.79
CA LYS A 305 -13.77 -12.02 4.08
C LYS A 305 -13.10 -12.84 3.00
N ALA A 306 -12.31 -13.83 3.44
CA ALA A 306 -11.79 -14.89 2.59
C ALA A 306 -12.82 -16.00 2.45
N LEU A 307 -13.06 -16.45 1.22
CA LEU A 307 -13.86 -17.62 0.88
C LEU A 307 -12.93 -18.75 0.46
N TYR A 308 -13.01 -19.86 1.18
CA TYR A 308 -12.16 -21.04 0.95
C TYR A 308 -12.89 -22.14 0.17
N SER A 309 -12.13 -22.87 -0.66
CA SER A 309 -12.65 -24.00 -1.41
C SER A 309 -13.12 -25.14 -0.48
N PRO A 310 -14.36 -25.61 -0.61
CA PRO A 310 -14.86 -26.75 0.19
C PRO A 310 -14.27 -28.09 -0.27
N MET A 311 -13.66 -28.15 -1.46
CA MET A 311 -13.10 -29.37 -2.05
C MET A 311 -11.94 -29.05 -3.01
N GLY A 312 -11.16 -30.06 -3.38
CA GLY A 312 -10.20 -29.93 -4.47
C GLY A 312 -10.87 -30.03 -5.83
N GLY A 313 -10.26 -29.48 -6.88
CA GLY A 313 -10.75 -29.56 -8.26
C GLY A 313 -10.20 -28.45 -9.15
N MET A 314 -10.86 -28.28 -10.31
CA MET A 314 -10.56 -27.22 -11.26
C MET A 314 -11.63 -26.13 -11.16
N VAL A 315 -11.24 -24.92 -10.80
CA VAL A 315 -12.16 -23.79 -10.58
C VAL A 315 -12.31 -22.96 -11.85
N ASP A 316 -13.56 -22.73 -12.23
CA ASP A 316 -13.94 -21.70 -13.18
C ASP A 316 -14.54 -20.51 -12.39
N TYR A 317 -13.83 -19.39 -12.37
CA TYR A 317 -14.21 -18.17 -11.66
C TYR A 317 -15.23 -17.41 -12.50
N LEU A 318 -16.44 -17.17 -11.97
CA LEU A 318 -17.58 -16.64 -12.71
C LEU A 318 -17.90 -15.18 -12.38
N ALA A 319 -17.64 -14.77 -11.14
CA ALA A 319 -18.04 -13.43 -10.69
C ALA A 319 -17.15 -12.35 -11.29
N GLU A 320 -17.77 -11.27 -11.77
CA GLU A 320 -17.08 -10.04 -12.16
C GLU A 320 -16.60 -9.29 -10.93
N PHE A 321 -15.36 -8.79 -11.00
CA PHE A 321 -14.79 -8.03 -9.90
C PHE A 321 -15.42 -6.67 -9.72
N GLY A 322 -15.50 -6.23 -8.46
CA GLY A 322 -15.86 -4.89 -8.09
C GLY A 322 -17.33 -4.54 -8.28
N GLN A 323 -18.17 -5.52 -8.68
CA GLN A 323 -19.61 -5.32 -8.81
C GLN A 323 -20.36 -6.09 -7.72
N PRO A 324 -21.43 -5.52 -7.15
CA PRO A 324 -22.28 -6.24 -6.22
C PRO A 324 -22.89 -7.49 -6.85
N LEU A 325 -22.63 -8.65 -6.25
CA LEU A 325 -23.18 -9.95 -6.64
C LEU A 325 -24.37 -10.27 -5.74
N ALA A 326 -25.53 -10.65 -6.31
CA ALA A 326 -26.74 -10.91 -5.56
C ALA A 326 -26.68 -12.26 -4.79
N PRO A 327 -27.46 -12.43 -3.70
CA PRO A 327 -27.54 -13.69 -3.00
C PRO A 327 -27.90 -14.85 -3.92
N GLY A 328 -27.16 -15.95 -3.83
CA GLY A 328 -27.36 -17.16 -4.62
C GLY A 328 -26.72 -17.15 -6.02
N GLU A 329 -26.27 -16.00 -6.51
CA GLU A 329 -25.49 -15.96 -7.75
C GLU A 329 -24.13 -16.65 -7.57
N PRO A 330 -23.67 -17.43 -8.57
CA PRO A 330 -22.44 -18.20 -8.43
C PRO A 330 -21.20 -17.32 -8.54
N LEU A 331 -20.32 -17.39 -7.52
CA LEU A 331 -18.97 -16.83 -7.55
C LEU A 331 -18.04 -17.66 -8.45
N ALA A 332 -18.17 -18.98 -8.35
CA ALA A 332 -17.35 -19.95 -9.08
C ALA A 332 -18.08 -21.27 -9.26
N ARG A 333 -17.52 -22.16 -10.09
CA ARG A 333 -17.87 -23.56 -10.14
C ARG A 333 -16.59 -24.41 -10.14
N ILE A 334 -16.63 -25.54 -9.43
CA ILE A 334 -15.53 -26.50 -9.33
C ILE A 334 -15.85 -27.73 -10.17
N LEU A 335 -14.99 -28.04 -11.12
CA LEU A 335 -15.07 -29.26 -11.92
C LEU A 335 -14.32 -30.40 -11.21
N ARG A 336 -15.02 -31.53 -11.01
CA ARG A 336 -14.52 -32.77 -10.43
C ARG A 336 -14.66 -33.89 -11.46
N MET A 337 -13.60 -34.10 -12.26
CA MET A 337 -13.63 -35.14 -13.31
C MET A 337 -13.67 -36.58 -12.73
N ASP A 338 -13.22 -36.78 -11.51
CA ASP A 338 -13.32 -38.04 -10.78
C ASP A 338 -14.78 -38.43 -10.44
N ASN A 339 -15.71 -37.49 -10.44
CA ASN A 339 -17.15 -37.71 -10.24
C ASN A 339 -17.92 -37.93 -11.55
N TYR A 340 -17.25 -37.82 -12.72
CA TYR A 340 -17.94 -37.97 -14.00
C TYR A 340 -18.48 -39.37 -14.21
N GLY A 341 -19.81 -39.47 -14.35
CA GLY A 341 -20.53 -40.75 -14.48
C GLY A 341 -21.06 -41.34 -13.16
N ASP A 342 -20.53 -40.91 -12.01
CA ASP A 342 -20.98 -41.38 -10.69
C ASP A 342 -21.82 -40.32 -9.95
N GLY A 343 -21.84 -39.07 -10.46
CA GLY A 343 -22.57 -37.93 -9.87
C GLY A 343 -22.45 -36.69 -10.72
N ASP A 344 -22.82 -35.54 -10.16
CA ASP A 344 -22.63 -34.25 -10.81
C ASP A 344 -21.14 -33.83 -10.71
N PRO A 345 -20.43 -33.67 -11.83
CA PRO A 345 -19.04 -33.25 -11.83
C PRO A 345 -18.87 -31.73 -11.56
N LEU A 346 -19.94 -30.94 -11.58
CA LEU A 346 -19.90 -29.50 -11.37
C LEU A 346 -20.47 -29.11 -10.01
N HIS A 347 -19.66 -28.43 -9.22
CA HIS A 347 -20.06 -27.91 -7.92
C HIS A 347 -20.02 -26.39 -7.88
N TYR A 348 -21.18 -25.74 -7.73
CA TYR A 348 -21.31 -24.29 -7.71
C TYR A 348 -21.05 -23.74 -6.32
N ILE A 349 -20.33 -22.61 -6.26
CA ILE A 349 -20.02 -21.84 -5.06
C ILE A 349 -20.79 -20.54 -5.11
N SER A 350 -21.69 -20.32 -4.15
CA SER A 350 -22.46 -19.10 -3.98
C SER A 350 -22.58 -18.75 -2.50
N LEU A 351 -22.99 -17.51 -2.21
CA LEU A 351 -23.26 -17.04 -0.85
C LEU A 351 -24.76 -16.68 -0.72
N ASP A 352 -25.29 -16.75 0.48
CA ASP A 352 -26.70 -16.46 0.81
C ASP A 352 -26.97 -14.95 1.06
N HIS A 353 -25.95 -14.12 0.91
CA HIS A 353 -26.01 -12.67 1.06
C HIS A 353 -25.24 -11.98 -0.06
N GLN A 354 -25.52 -10.68 -0.25
CA GLN A 354 -24.86 -9.86 -1.25
C GLN A 354 -23.40 -9.60 -0.88
N VAL A 355 -22.48 -9.70 -1.85
CA VAL A 355 -21.04 -9.42 -1.68
C VAL A 355 -20.50 -8.65 -2.88
N ILE A 356 -19.32 -8.02 -2.71
CA ILE A 356 -18.52 -7.53 -3.84
C ILE A 356 -17.23 -8.35 -3.91
N PRO A 357 -17.02 -9.16 -4.96
CA PRO A 357 -15.75 -9.85 -5.20
C PRO A 357 -14.63 -8.85 -5.48
N ILE A 358 -13.54 -8.90 -4.72
CA ILE A 358 -12.41 -7.96 -4.87
C ILE A 358 -11.24 -8.65 -5.56
N LEU A 359 -10.91 -9.86 -5.15
CA LEU A 359 -9.85 -10.66 -5.78
C LEU A 359 -10.16 -12.14 -5.73
N HIS A 360 -9.49 -12.92 -6.59
CA HIS A 360 -9.51 -14.39 -6.51
C HIS A 360 -8.10 -14.98 -6.66
N PHE A 361 -7.98 -16.24 -6.32
CA PHE A 361 -6.75 -17.02 -6.49
C PHE A 361 -6.36 -17.12 -7.96
N ALA A 362 -5.06 -17.02 -8.25
CA ALA A 362 -4.59 -16.95 -9.64
C ALA A 362 -4.68 -18.30 -10.40
N SER A 363 -4.62 -19.43 -9.69
CA SER A 363 -4.66 -20.74 -10.32
C SER A 363 -6.07 -21.32 -10.37
N ALA A 364 -6.42 -21.95 -11.49
CA ALA A 364 -7.64 -22.74 -11.61
C ALA A 364 -7.55 -24.10 -10.88
N SER A 365 -6.35 -24.62 -10.61
CA SER A 365 -6.15 -25.88 -9.87
C SER A 365 -6.06 -25.58 -8.38
N VAL A 366 -7.01 -26.11 -7.59
CA VAL A 366 -7.10 -25.82 -6.16
C VAL A 366 -7.23 -27.07 -5.31
N ASN A 367 -6.69 -27.01 -4.12
CA ASN A 367 -6.93 -28.00 -3.07
C ASN A 367 -8.14 -27.58 -2.23
N GLN A 368 -8.71 -28.51 -1.44
CA GLN A 368 -9.62 -28.14 -0.37
C GLN A 368 -8.91 -27.17 0.59
N GLY A 369 -9.59 -26.07 0.98
CA GLY A 369 -9.03 -25.05 1.86
C GLY A 369 -8.17 -24.00 1.14
N THR A 370 -8.01 -24.03 -0.19
CA THR A 370 -7.44 -22.91 -0.94
C THR A 370 -8.36 -21.69 -0.84
N GLU A 371 -7.82 -20.51 -0.57
CA GLU A 371 -8.55 -19.25 -0.62
C GLU A 371 -8.96 -18.95 -2.07
N LEU A 372 -10.27 -19.05 -2.36
CA LEU A 372 -10.80 -18.79 -3.71
C LEU A 372 -10.96 -17.31 -3.98
N TYR A 373 -11.61 -16.59 -3.07
CA TYR A 373 -11.93 -15.17 -3.18
C TYR A 373 -11.63 -14.43 -1.90
N LYS A 374 -11.39 -13.13 -2.03
CA LYS A 374 -11.69 -12.16 -0.98
C LYS A 374 -12.81 -11.24 -1.44
N VAL A 375 -13.77 -11.01 -0.56
CA VAL A 375 -15.00 -10.27 -0.86
C VAL A 375 -15.28 -9.22 0.22
N PHE A 376 -15.90 -8.11 -0.16
CA PHE A 376 -16.57 -7.23 0.78
C PHE A 376 -17.91 -7.86 1.15
N SER A 377 -18.03 -8.39 2.36
CA SER A 377 -19.24 -9.04 2.85
C SER A 377 -20.28 -8.07 3.42
N LYS A 378 -19.82 -6.93 3.94
CA LYS A 378 -20.62 -5.74 4.27
C LYS A 378 -19.87 -4.51 3.77
N TYR A 379 -20.61 -3.58 3.20
CA TYR A 379 -20.03 -2.38 2.62
C TYR A 379 -21.01 -1.23 2.61
N SER A 380 -20.51 -0.02 2.44
CA SER A 380 -21.26 1.20 2.26
C SER A 380 -20.72 2.00 1.06
N ILE A 381 -21.43 3.03 0.65
CA ILE A 381 -20.92 4.03 -0.29
C ILE A 381 -20.01 4.99 0.51
N LEU A 382 -18.84 5.31 -0.06
CA LEU A 382 -17.84 6.21 0.50
C LEU A 382 -18.26 7.68 0.32
#